data_866a0bd13d42e83dd3c8955faeee1e9a
#
_entry.id   866a0bd13d42e83dd3c8955faeee1e9a
#
_cell.length_a   1.000
_cell.length_b   1.000
_cell.length_c   1.000
_cell.angle_alpha   90.00
_cell.angle_beta   90.00
_cell.angle_gamma   90.00
#
_symmetry.space_group_name_H-M   'P 1'
#
loop_
_entity.id
_entity.type
_entity.pdbx_description
1 polymer ?
#
loop_
_entity_poly.entity_id
_entity_poly.type
_entity_poly.pdbx_seq_one_letter_code
_entity_poly.pdbx_strand_id
1 'polypeptide(L)'
;MIFIQYNQKADSKDLYLNTVKTDATAVFDEKWTLEALCNIVDNAIKYTVTGGISINVIVYEFFVRIDISDTGIGISDNEHEKVFSRFYRSEKVNTTEGVGIGLYLARKIITGENGYIKVSSLPEHGSTFSVFLSKL
;
A
#
# COMPACT_ATOMS: atom_id res chain seq x y z
N MET A 1 -1.91 15.46 5.49
CA MET A 1 -2.75 15.22 5.09
C MET A 1 -2.96 14.65 3.75
N ILE A 2 -1.99 13.94 3.23
CA ILE A 2 -2.13 13.22 1.97
C ILE A 2 -3.27 12.18 1.99
N PHE A 3 -3.68 11.73 3.17
CA PHE A 3 -4.69 10.68 3.26
C PHE A 3 -6.10 11.19 3.57
N ILE A 4 -6.32 12.50 3.62
CA ILE A 4 -7.66 13.05 3.89
C ILE A 4 -8.68 12.56 2.85
N GLN A 5 -8.31 12.59 1.57
CA GLN A 5 -9.21 12.13 0.50
C GLN A 5 -9.54 10.64 0.64
N TYR A 6 -8.63 9.86 1.21
CA TYR A 6 -8.85 8.43 1.40
C TYR A 6 -9.71 8.13 2.62
N ASN A 7 -9.77 9.03 3.61
CA ASN A 7 -10.72 8.93 4.71
C ASN A 7 -12.15 8.92 4.19
N GLN A 8 -12.46 9.79 3.25
CA GLN A 8 -13.80 9.85 2.65
C GLN A 8 -14.09 8.57 1.86
N LYS A 9 -13.10 8.07 1.12
CA LYS A 9 -13.25 6.84 0.35
C LYS A 9 -13.48 5.64 1.25
N ALA A 10 -12.75 5.55 2.35
CA ALA A 10 -12.90 4.48 3.34
C ALA A 10 -14.27 4.58 4.02
N ASP A 11 -14.69 5.78 4.42
CA ASP A 11 -15.97 5.99 5.06
C ASP A 11 -17.12 5.56 4.16
N SER A 12 -17.02 5.80 2.85
CA SER A 12 -18.08 5.40 1.91
C SER A 12 -18.25 3.89 1.82
N LYS A 13 -17.25 3.12 2.26
CA LYS A 13 -17.28 1.65 2.33
C LYS A 13 -17.43 1.14 3.76
N ASP A 14 -17.64 2.02 4.73
CA ASP A 14 -17.67 1.67 6.15
C ASP A 14 -16.38 1.03 6.65
N LEU A 15 -15.25 1.48 6.12
CA LEU A 15 -13.93 1.03 6.56
C LEU A 15 -13.27 2.08 7.43
N TYR A 16 -12.52 1.64 8.45
CA TYR A 16 -11.68 2.58 9.19
C TYR A 16 -10.38 2.84 8.41
N LEU A 17 -9.77 3.97 8.68
CA LEU A 17 -8.44 4.31 8.16
C LEU A 17 -7.66 4.94 9.31
N ASN A 18 -6.77 4.16 9.92
CA ASN A 18 -5.97 4.59 11.06
C ASN A 18 -4.57 4.95 10.60
N THR A 19 -4.11 6.12 10.98
CA THR A 19 -2.76 6.58 10.68
C THR A 19 -2.06 6.99 11.97
N VAL A 20 -0.74 7.01 11.94
CA VAL A 20 0.06 7.49 13.07
C VAL A 20 0.73 8.80 12.69
N LYS A 21 0.94 9.65 13.67
CA LYS A 21 1.76 10.84 13.49
C LYS A 21 3.22 10.44 13.67
N THR A 22 4.09 10.96 12.82
CA THR A 22 5.51 10.70 12.91
C THR A 22 6.29 11.93 12.45
N ASP A 23 7.46 12.12 13.02
CA ASP A 23 8.43 13.11 12.56
C ASP A 23 9.61 12.44 11.84
N ALA A 24 9.46 11.15 11.50
CA ALA A 24 10.47 10.43 10.74
C ALA A 24 10.72 11.10 9.40
N THR A 25 11.97 11.07 8.97
CA THR A 25 12.39 11.65 7.70
C THR A 25 13.19 10.63 6.89
N ALA A 26 13.11 10.75 5.56
CA ALA A 26 13.84 9.91 4.63
C ALA A 26 14.15 10.74 3.39
N VAL A 27 15.00 10.19 2.52
CA VAL A 27 15.32 10.83 1.25
C VAL A 27 14.39 10.26 0.19
N PHE A 28 13.55 11.12 -0.37
CA PHE A 28 12.60 10.69 -1.39
C PHE A 28 12.10 11.90 -2.21
N ASP A 29 11.53 11.59 -3.36
CA ASP A 29 10.84 12.60 -4.16
C ASP A 29 9.42 12.75 -3.64
N GLU A 30 9.10 13.91 -3.09
CA GLU A 30 7.81 14.14 -2.45
C GLU A 30 6.63 13.79 -3.36
N LYS A 31 6.64 14.28 -4.58
CA LYS A 31 5.53 14.08 -5.51
C LYS A 31 5.35 12.61 -5.90
N TRP A 32 6.43 11.96 -6.31
CA TRP A 32 6.34 10.59 -6.81
C TRP A 32 6.14 9.57 -5.69
N THR A 33 6.77 9.79 -4.54
CA THR A 33 6.58 8.91 -3.39
C THR A 33 5.15 8.98 -2.88
N LEU A 34 4.56 10.18 -2.83
CA LEU A 34 3.15 10.33 -2.48
C LEU A 34 2.27 9.56 -3.45
N GLU A 35 2.55 9.65 -4.74
CA GLU A 35 1.80 8.91 -5.76
C GLU A 35 1.87 7.41 -5.50
N ALA A 36 3.06 6.90 -5.19
CA ALA A 36 3.25 5.48 -4.89
C ALA A 36 2.44 5.05 -3.66
N LEU A 37 2.53 5.82 -2.58
CA LEU A 37 1.81 5.52 -1.34
C LEU A 37 0.30 5.58 -1.56
N CYS A 38 -0.19 6.56 -2.31
CA CYS A 38 -1.60 6.67 -2.64
C CYS A 38 -2.09 5.48 -3.45
N ASN A 39 -1.28 4.98 -4.38
CA ASN A 39 -1.64 3.79 -5.14
C ASN A 39 -1.80 2.57 -4.25
N ILE A 40 -0.93 2.41 -3.26
CA ILE A 40 -1.01 1.30 -2.32
C ILE A 40 -2.24 1.41 -1.43
N VAL A 41 -2.51 2.62 -0.90
CA VAL A 41 -3.69 2.84 -0.05
C VAL A 41 -4.98 2.63 -0.83
N ASP A 42 -5.04 3.14 -2.06
CA ASP A 42 -6.21 2.97 -2.92
C ASP A 42 -6.48 1.49 -3.17
N ASN A 43 -5.42 0.74 -3.45
CA ASN A 43 -5.52 -0.70 -3.65
C ASN A 43 -6.04 -1.41 -2.40
N ALA A 44 -5.54 -1.02 -1.22
CA ALA A 44 -5.98 -1.59 0.06
C ALA A 44 -7.48 -1.36 0.27
N ILE A 45 -7.96 -0.15 -0.02
CA ILE A 45 -9.39 0.16 0.12
C ILE A 45 -10.23 -0.67 -0.85
N LYS A 46 -9.77 -0.82 -2.08
CA LYS A 46 -10.50 -1.59 -3.09
C LYS A 46 -10.73 -3.04 -2.67
N TYR A 47 -9.73 -3.66 -2.06
CA TYR A 47 -9.77 -5.09 -1.75
C TYR A 47 -10.17 -5.40 -0.32
N THR A 48 -10.64 -4.40 0.44
CA THR A 48 -11.12 -4.59 1.80
C THR A 48 -12.64 -4.39 1.83
N VAL A 49 -13.35 -5.40 2.32
CA VAL A 49 -14.82 -5.36 2.42
C VAL A 49 -15.25 -4.87 3.80
N THR A 50 -14.65 -5.43 4.85
CA THR A 50 -14.97 -5.07 6.24
C THR A 50 -13.68 -4.83 7.01
N GLY A 51 -13.77 -4.04 8.08
CA GLY A 51 -12.62 -3.69 8.89
C GLY A 51 -12.00 -2.39 8.41
N GLY A 52 -10.75 -2.44 7.96
CA GLY A 52 -10.12 -1.21 7.47
C GLY A 52 -8.64 -1.32 7.22
N ILE A 53 -8.01 -0.17 7.16
CA ILE A 53 -6.61 0.00 6.80
C ILE A 53 -5.88 0.72 7.93
N SER A 54 -4.68 0.25 8.26
CA SER A 54 -3.81 0.89 9.27
C SER A 54 -2.48 1.24 8.62
N ILE A 55 -1.99 2.43 8.89
CA ILE A 55 -0.71 2.90 8.35
C ILE A 55 0.20 3.19 9.54
N ASN A 56 1.33 2.52 9.60
CA ASN A 56 2.34 2.67 10.65
C ASN A 56 3.69 3.00 10.05
N VAL A 57 4.52 3.69 10.83
CA VAL A 57 5.87 4.06 10.42
C VAL A 57 6.86 3.52 11.45
N ILE A 58 7.84 2.77 10.98
CA ILE A 58 8.91 2.21 11.80
C ILE A 58 10.24 2.77 11.31
N VAL A 59 11.03 3.29 12.23
CA VAL A 59 12.32 3.92 11.91
C VAL A 59 13.45 2.96 12.22
N TYR A 60 14.25 2.64 11.20
CA TYR A 60 15.49 1.89 11.35
C TYR A 60 16.68 2.82 11.16
N GLU A 61 17.88 2.31 11.37
CA GLU A 61 19.09 3.12 11.25
C GLU A 61 19.26 3.72 9.84
N PHE A 62 19.05 2.90 8.80
CA PHE A 62 19.27 3.33 7.42
C PHE A 62 18.01 3.47 6.59
N PHE A 63 16.87 3.06 7.13
CA PHE A 63 15.60 3.08 6.42
C PHE A 63 14.48 3.58 7.29
N VAL A 64 13.44 4.09 6.64
CA VAL A 64 12.12 4.26 7.25
C VAL A 64 11.20 3.26 6.55
N ARG A 65 10.47 2.48 7.35
CA ARG A 65 9.49 1.54 6.80
C ARG A 65 8.08 2.07 7.06
N ILE A 66 7.28 2.09 6.01
CA ILE A 66 5.88 2.47 6.09
C ILE A 66 5.06 1.22 5.81
N ASP A 67 4.29 0.77 6.80
CA ASP A 67 3.44 -0.40 6.67
C ASP A 67 2.01 0.03 6.41
N ILE A 68 1.45 -0.43 5.31
CA ILE A 68 0.05 -0.21 4.95
C ILE A 68 -0.63 -1.57 5.05
N SER A 69 -1.39 -1.76 6.13
CA SER A 69 -2.03 -3.04 6.46
C SER A 69 -3.53 -2.95 6.24
N ASP A 70 -4.10 -3.96 5.63
CA ASP A 70 -5.54 -4.04 5.45
C ASP A 70 -6.09 -5.36 6.00
N THR A 71 -7.40 -5.39 6.23
CA THR A 71 -8.12 -6.57 6.69
C THR A 71 -8.91 -7.21 5.55
N GLY A 72 -8.39 -7.12 4.35
CA GLY A 72 -9.06 -7.55 3.13
C GLY A 72 -8.94 -9.03 2.82
N ILE A 73 -9.08 -9.34 1.54
CA ILE A 73 -9.12 -10.71 1.05
C ILE A 73 -7.79 -11.46 1.16
N GLY A 74 -6.70 -10.73 1.37
CA GLY A 74 -5.37 -11.31 1.38
C GLY A 74 -4.90 -11.72 -0.01
N ILE A 75 -3.68 -12.21 -0.06
CA ILE A 75 -3.01 -12.59 -1.30
C ILE A 75 -2.35 -13.93 -1.06
N SER A 76 -2.58 -14.90 -1.95
CA SER A 76 -1.93 -16.21 -1.83
C SER A 76 -0.43 -16.11 -2.14
N ASP A 77 0.37 -17.02 -1.58
CA ASP A 77 1.82 -17.00 -1.73
C ASP A 77 2.26 -16.93 -3.19
N ASN A 78 1.59 -17.68 -4.05
CA ASN A 78 1.97 -17.73 -5.46
C ASN A 78 1.61 -16.45 -6.23
N GLU A 79 0.90 -15.53 -5.60
CA GLU A 79 0.52 -14.25 -6.22
C GLU A 79 1.32 -13.06 -5.67
N HIS A 80 2.16 -13.25 -4.63
CA HIS A 80 2.87 -12.13 -3.99
C HIS A 80 3.70 -11.30 -4.97
N GLU A 81 4.43 -11.94 -5.87
CA GLU A 81 5.19 -11.20 -6.88
C GLU A 81 4.30 -10.73 -8.03
N LYS A 82 3.28 -11.50 -8.36
CA LYS A 82 2.39 -11.18 -9.47
C LYS A 82 1.59 -9.91 -9.26
N VAL A 83 1.27 -9.55 -8.01
CA VAL A 83 0.48 -8.35 -7.74
C VAL A 83 1.18 -7.07 -8.20
N PHE A 84 2.49 -7.10 -8.38
CA PHE A 84 3.26 -5.98 -8.89
C PHE A 84 3.40 -5.98 -10.42
N SER A 85 2.82 -6.97 -11.10
CA SER A 85 2.87 -7.03 -12.56
C SER A 85 1.89 -6.06 -13.17
N ARG A 86 2.24 -5.55 -14.37
CA ARG A 86 1.34 -4.64 -15.09
C ARG A 86 0.05 -5.36 -15.43
N PHE A 87 -1.06 -4.65 -15.22
CA PHE A 87 -2.40 -5.14 -15.52
C PHE A 87 -2.83 -6.38 -14.74
N TYR A 88 -2.09 -6.71 -13.66
CA TYR A 88 -2.50 -7.82 -12.80
C TYR A 88 -3.80 -7.47 -12.06
N ARG A 89 -4.72 -8.43 -12.00
CA ARG A 89 -5.93 -8.34 -11.20
C ARG A 89 -6.19 -9.70 -10.58
N SER A 90 -6.55 -9.71 -9.28
CA SER A 90 -6.87 -10.96 -8.62
C SER A 90 -8.17 -11.56 -9.19
N GLU A 91 -8.19 -12.88 -9.36
CA GLU A 91 -9.39 -13.58 -9.81
C GLU A 91 -10.56 -13.40 -8.85
N LYS A 92 -10.27 -13.18 -7.56
CA LYS A 92 -11.29 -13.00 -6.54
C LYS A 92 -12.06 -11.69 -6.65
N VAL A 93 -11.49 -10.70 -7.32
CA VAL A 93 -12.05 -9.36 -7.42
C VAL A 93 -11.96 -8.81 -8.84
N ASN A 94 -12.26 -9.64 -9.80
CA ASN A 94 -12.15 -9.28 -11.22
C ASN A 94 -13.12 -8.19 -11.65
N THR A 95 -14.11 -7.85 -10.82
CA THR A 95 -15.06 -6.78 -11.10
C THR A 95 -14.64 -5.43 -10.51
N THR A 96 -13.51 -5.39 -9.79
CA THR A 96 -13.00 -4.16 -9.19
C THR A 96 -12.53 -3.20 -10.27
N GLU A 97 -12.84 -1.92 -10.10
CA GLU A 97 -12.41 -0.88 -11.02
C GLU A 97 -10.89 -0.74 -11.07
N GLY A 98 -10.40 -0.22 -12.17
CA GLY A 98 -8.99 0.05 -12.39
C GLY A 98 -8.38 -0.87 -13.43
N VAL A 99 -7.21 -0.51 -13.90
CA VAL A 99 -6.52 -1.22 -14.98
C VAL A 99 -5.36 -2.09 -14.48
N GLY A 100 -5.16 -2.17 -13.17
CA GLY A 100 -4.14 -3.05 -12.59
C GLY A 100 -2.72 -2.55 -12.74
N ILE A 101 -2.50 -1.24 -12.80
CA ILE A 101 -1.15 -0.67 -12.92
C ILE A 101 -0.66 0.03 -11.65
N GLY A 102 -1.54 0.25 -10.66
CA GLY A 102 -1.19 1.03 -9.47
C GLY A 102 -0.03 0.48 -8.68
N LEU A 103 -0.05 -0.81 -8.36
CA LEU A 103 1.03 -1.45 -7.61
C LEU A 103 2.31 -1.56 -8.46
N TYR A 104 2.17 -1.80 -9.76
CA TYR A 104 3.32 -1.80 -10.66
C TYR A 104 4.02 -0.45 -10.62
N LEU A 105 3.27 0.64 -10.76
CA LEU A 105 3.82 2.00 -10.70
C LEU A 105 4.44 2.30 -9.33
N ALA A 106 3.76 1.92 -8.25
CA ALA A 106 4.26 2.14 -6.90
C ALA A 106 5.63 1.49 -6.72
N ARG A 107 5.78 0.23 -7.11
CA ARG A 107 7.05 -0.48 -7.00
C ARG A 107 8.13 0.17 -7.86
N LYS A 108 7.78 0.59 -9.07
CA LYS A 108 8.72 1.24 -9.96
C LYS A 108 9.24 2.56 -9.40
N ILE A 109 8.35 3.36 -8.83
CA ILE A 109 8.71 4.63 -8.21
C ILE A 109 9.64 4.39 -7.01
N ILE A 110 9.25 3.53 -6.10
CA ILE A 110 10.02 3.28 -4.88
C ILE A 110 11.39 2.66 -5.21
N THR A 111 11.42 1.72 -6.13
CA THR A 111 12.69 1.11 -6.56
C THR A 111 13.61 2.15 -7.20
N GLY A 112 13.05 3.08 -7.98
CA GLY A 112 13.82 4.17 -8.58
C GLY A 112 14.42 5.14 -7.56
N GLU A 113 13.91 5.14 -6.34
CA GLU A 113 14.42 5.97 -5.25
C GLU A 113 15.32 5.20 -4.28
N ASN A 114 15.80 4.04 -4.70
CA ASN A 114 16.65 3.16 -3.89
C ASN A 114 15.94 2.56 -2.68
N GLY A 115 14.61 2.50 -2.75
CA GLY A 115 13.80 1.82 -1.77
C GLY A 115 13.31 0.50 -2.32
N TYR A 116 12.41 -0.13 -1.58
CA TYR A 116 11.75 -1.33 -2.08
C TYR A 116 10.41 -1.55 -1.36
N ILE A 117 9.60 -2.43 -1.91
CA ILE A 117 8.29 -2.78 -1.35
C ILE A 117 8.26 -4.27 -1.12
N LYS A 118 7.76 -4.67 0.05
CA LYS A 118 7.48 -6.07 0.38
C LYS A 118 5.99 -6.23 0.63
N VAL A 119 5.47 -7.42 0.36
CA VAL A 119 4.11 -7.78 0.73
C VAL A 119 4.15 -9.00 1.64
N SER A 120 3.36 -8.95 2.71
CA SER A 120 3.14 -10.06 3.62
C SER A 120 1.64 -10.27 3.72
N SER A 121 1.17 -11.48 3.45
CA SER A 121 -0.27 -11.71 3.36
C SER A 121 -0.59 -13.21 3.42
N LEU A 122 -1.79 -13.50 3.91
CA LEU A 122 -2.38 -14.83 3.81
C LEU A 122 -3.80 -14.66 3.27
N PRO A 123 -4.32 -15.62 2.49
CA PRO A 123 -5.69 -15.53 2.00
C PRO A 123 -6.67 -15.35 3.15
N GLU A 124 -7.59 -14.41 3.00
CA GLU A 124 -8.66 -14.10 3.97
C GLU A 124 -8.16 -13.51 5.29
N HIS A 125 -6.86 -13.20 5.41
CA HIS A 125 -6.28 -12.61 6.63
C HIS A 125 -5.71 -11.22 6.38
N GLY A 126 -5.99 -10.63 5.24
CA GLY A 126 -5.51 -9.31 4.90
C GLY A 126 -4.09 -9.29 4.38
N SER A 127 -3.59 -8.11 4.14
CA SER A 127 -2.26 -7.89 3.56
C SER A 127 -1.56 -6.72 4.22
N THR A 128 -0.24 -6.78 4.27
CA THR A 128 0.59 -5.65 4.67
C THR A 128 1.60 -5.37 3.57
N PHE A 129 1.54 -4.17 3.03
CA PHE A 129 2.54 -3.68 2.09
C PHE A 129 3.51 -2.80 2.87
N SER A 130 4.78 -3.18 2.86
CA SER A 130 5.83 -2.46 3.57
C SER A 130 6.70 -1.72 2.56
N VAL A 131 6.72 -0.39 2.68
CA VAL A 131 7.50 0.47 1.81
C VAL A 131 8.74 0.91 2.58
N PHE A 132 9.91 0.64 2.03
CA PHE A 132 11.19 0.99 2.63
C PHE A 132 11.79 2.17 1.89
N LEU A 133 12.00 3.27 2.61
CA LEU A 133 12.61 4.48 2.07
C LEU A 133 13.99 4.67 2.70
N SER A 134 14.98 4.99 1.88
CA SER A 134 16.34 5.21 2.35
C SER A 134 16.44 6.51 3.15
N LYS A 135 17.26 6.51 4.20
CA LYS A 135 17.60 7.73 4.95
C LYS A 135 18.84 8.40 4.41
N LEU A 136 19.49 7.82 3.42
CA LEU A 136 20.75 8.33 2.86
C LEU A 136 20.56 8.99 1.51
#